data_e7591fd9ee68bbc48cec4bd59b3b0121
#
_entry.id   e7591fd9ee68bbc48cec4bd59b3b0121
#
_cell.length_a   1.000
_cell.length_b   1.000
_cell.length_c   1.000
_cell.angle_alpha   90.00
_cell.angle_beta   90.00
_cell.angle_gamma   90.00
#
_symmetry.space_group_name_H-M   'P 1'
#
loop_
_entity.id
_entity.type
_entity.pdbx_description
1 polymer ?
#
loop_
_entity_poly.entity_id
_entity_poly.type
_entity_poly.pdbx_seq_one_letter_code
_entity_poly.pdbx_strand_id
1 'polypeptide(L)'
;LEELVIAIDTSGSCSKELVQRFLGETYQILSTRENFFKKMKVYIVQCDCCIQWYRIVHSEEEWRSCMQEITIQGRGGTDFRPVFEFIRKEKAKRKLRNLKALIYFTDGDGIYPREKPDYEIAFVFVKKTENMRFVPNWAYKLVIGERT
;
A
#
# COMPACT_ATOMS: atom_id res chain seq x y z
N LEU A 1 -9.68 -16.56 5.90
CA LEU A 1 -9.35 -15.47 4.97
C LEU A 1 -8.02 -14.82 5.35
N GLU A 2 -7.14 -14.68 4.39
CA GLU A 2 -5.91 -13.94 4.56
C GLU A 2 -6.16 -12.45 4.26
N GLU A 3 -5.29 -11.57 4.75
CA GLU A 3 -5.41 -10.14 4.51
C GLU A 3 -4.14 -9.57 3.89
N LEU A 4 -4.34 -8.53 3.10
CA LEU A 4 -3.30 -7.72 2.47
C LEU A 4 -3.63 -6.26 2.71
N VAL A 5 -2.64 -5.46 3.08
CA VAL A 5 -2.78 -4.00 3.17
C VAL A 5 -1.96 -3.37 2.05
N ILE A 6 -2.60 -2.53 1.28
CA ILE A 6 -1.96 -1.72 0.25
C ILE A 6 -2.05 -0.27 0.70
N ALA A 7 -0.90 0.33 1.00
CA ALA A 7 -0.83 1.71 1.41
C ALA A 7 -0.30 2.58 0.26
N ILE A 8 -0.87 3.74 0.11
CA ILE A 8 -0.50 4.70 -0.93
C ILE A 8 -0.07 5.99 -0.25
N ASP A 9 1.17 6.38 -0.52
CA ASP A 9 1.72 7.66 -0.08
C ASP A 9 1.10 8.77 -0.94
N THR A 10 0.21 9.55 -0.33
CA THR A 10 -0.50 10.64 -1.00
C THR A 10 0.10 12.01 -0.68
N SER A 11 1.39 12.06 -0.42
CA SER A 11 2.12 13.33 -0.27
C SER A 11 2.08 14.14 -1.57
N GLY A 12 2.59 15.37 -1.53
CA GLY A 12 2.38 16.38 -2.56
C GLY A 12 2.74 16.01 -4.00
N SER A 13 3.63 15.04 -4.22
CA SER A 13 4.03 14.59 -5.56
C SER A 13 3.15 13.50 -6.16
N CYS A 14 2.19 12.98 -5.40
CA CYS A 14 1.32 11.90 -5.85
C CYS A 14 0.24 12.42 -6.79
N SER A 15 -0.04 11.69 -7.88
CA SER A 15 -1.12 12.01 -8.81
C SER A 15 -2.10 10.85 -8.90
N LYS A 16 -3.33 11.15 -9.33
CA LYS A 16 -4.36 10.13 -9.55
C LYS A 16 -3.88 9.10 -10.59
N GLU A 17 -3.21 9.55 -11.62
CA GLU A 17 -2.69 8.69 -12.69
C GLU A 17 -1.65 7.71 -12.17
N LEU A 18 -0.75 8.17 -11.29
CA LEU A 18 0.24 7.29 -10.65
C LEU A 18 -0.42 6.25 -9.75
N VAL A 19 -1.41 6.65 -8.96
CA VAL A 19 -2.15 5.75 -8.09
C VAL A 19 -2.89 4.69 -8.91
N GLN A 20 -3.57 5.11 -9.97
CA GLN A 20 -4.28 4.20 -10.86
C GLN A 20 -3.33 3.23 -11.54
N ARG A 21 -2.17 3.71 -11.98
CA ARG A 21 -1.13 2.86 -12.57
C ARG A 21 -0.63 1.81 -11.57
N PHE A 22 -0.31 2.24 -10.34
CA PHE A 22 0.14 1.33 -9.29
C PHE A 22 -0.92 0.27 -8.99
N LEU A 23 -2.17 0.67 -8.79
CA LEU A 23 -3.26 -0.27 -8.50
C LEU A 23 -3.51 -1.21 -9.69
N GLY A 24 -3.39 -0.71 -10.91
CA GLY A 24 -3.53 -1.52 -12.12
C GLY A 24 -2.42 -2.56 -12.25
N GLU A 25 -1.17 -2.18 -12.04
CA GLU A 25 -0.04 -3.10 -12.07
C GLU A 25 -0.14 -4.14 -10.95
N THR A 26 -0.55 -3.70 -9.76
CA THR A 26 -0.77 -4.60 -8.62
C THR A 26 -1.89 -5.60 -8.93
N TYR A 27 -2.98 -5.14 -9.53
CA TYR A 27 -4.09 -6.02 -9.95
C TYR A 27 -3.60 -7.08 -10.93
N GLN A 28 -2.79 -6.71 -11.92
CA GLN A 28 -2.25 -7.66 -12.90
C GLN A 28 -1.48 -8.79 -12.22
N ILE A 29 -0.68 -8.44 -11.21
CA ILE A 29 0.10 -9.44 -10.48
C ILE A 29 -0.79 -10.32 -9.61
N LEU A 30 -1.68 -9.73 -8.84
CA LEU A 30 -2.52 -10.45 -7.89
C LEU A 30 -3.57 -11.32 -8.57
N SER A 31 -4.13 -10.86 -9.68
CA SER A 31 -5.19 -11.58 -10.40
C SER A 31 -4.70 -12.84 -11.10
N THR A 32 -3.37 -13.04 -11.25
CA THR A 32 -2.82 -14.30 -11.75
C THR A 32 -2.98 -15.44 -10.75
N ARG A 33 -3.20 -15.13 -9.47
CA ARG A 33 -3.41 -16.16 -8.44
C ARG A 33 -4.88 -16.60 -8.46
N GLU A 34 -5.07 -17.93 -8.61
CA GLU A 34 -6.42 -18.50 -8.67
C GLU A 34 -7.24 -18.13 -7.43
N ASN A 35 -8.43 -17.61 -7.67
CA ASN A 35 -9.38 -17.24 -6.61
C ASN A 35 -8.83 -16.22 -5.59
N PHE A 36 -7.93 -15.33 -6.03
CA PHE A 36 -7.30 -14.36 -5.12
C PHE A 36 -8.33 -13.63 -4.27
N PHE A 37 -9.36 -13.01 -4.90
CA PHE A 37 -10.33 -12.19 -4.18
C PHE A 37 -11.30 -13.00 -3.32
N LYS A 38 -11.37 -14.33 -3.49
CA LYS A 38 -12.12 -15.21 -2.60
C LYS A 38 -11.34 -15.60 -1.36
N LYS A 39 -10.01 -15.54 -1.42
CA LYS A 39 -9.10 -15.97 -0.36
C LYS A 39 -8.47 -14.82 0.39
N MET A 40 -8.55 -13.61 -0.15
CA MET A 40 -7.82 -12.44 0.36
C MET A 40 -8.74 -11.24 0.53
N LYS A 41 -8.73 -10.65 1.72
CA LYS A 41 -9.34 -9.37 2.00
C LYS A 41 -8.26 -8.30 1.86
N VAL A 42 -8.54 -7.23 1.10
CA VAL A 42 -7.55 -6.19 0.81
C VAL A 42 -7.99 -4.87 1.41
N TYR A 43 -7.12 -4.26 2.20
CA TYR A 43 -7.27 -2.88 2.65
C TYR A 43 -6.50 -1.98 1.69
N ILE A 44 -7.13 -0.92 1.22
CA ILE A 44 -6.46 0.14 0.47
C ILE A 44 -6.47 1.39 1.33
N VAL A 45 -5.31 1.91 1.66
CA VAL A 45 -5.13 2.99 2.65
C VAL A 45 -4.38 4.14 2.00
N GLN A 46 -4.89 5.36 2.15
CA GLN A 46 -4.18 6.56 1.74
C GLN A 46 -3.62 7.27 2.96
N CYS A 47 -2.34 7.60 2.92
CA CYS A 47 -1.62 8.21 4.03
C CYS A 47 -0.61 9.23 3.51
N ASP A 48 -0.67 10.47 4.02
CA ASP A 48 0.41 11.43 3.89
C ASP A 48 1.18 11.47 5.22
N CYS A 49 0.98 12.45 6.06
CA CYS A 49 1.51 12.43 7.43
C CYS A 49 0.54 11.77 8.42
N CYS A 50 -0.64 11.36 7.96
CA CYS A 50 -1.65 10.64 8.75
C CYS A 50 -2.57 9.88 7.80
N ILE A 51 -3.38 8.96 8.36
CA ILE A 51 -4.35 8.21 7.56
C ILE A 51 -5.44 9.19 7.10
N GLN A 52 -5.62 9.32 5.80
CA GLN A 52 -6.62 10.20 5.20
C GLN A 52 -7.86 9.45 4.75
N TRP A 53 -7.72 8.17 4.42
CA TRP A 53 -8.81 7.39 3.84
C TRP A 53 -8.42 5.92 3.81
N TYR A 54 -9.38 5.03 3.99
CA TYR A 54 -9.17 3.62 3.67
C TYR A 54 -10.47 2.97 3.22
N ARG A 55 -10.34 1.86 2.50
CA ARG A 55 -11.45 1.04 2.03
C ARG A 55 -11.05 -0.43 2.07
N ILE A 56 -12.01 -1.28 2.41
CA ILE A 56 -11.81 -2.73 2.41
C ILE A 56 -12.45 -3.29 1.15
N VAL A 57 -11.67 -4.06 0.39
CA VAL A 57 -12.08 -4.66 -0.87
C VAL A 57 -12.23 -6.16 -0.69
N HIS A 58 -13.43 -6.68 -0.98
CA HIS A 58 -13.76 -8.08 -0.81
C HIS A 58 -13.92 -8.85 -2.12
N SER A 59 -13.91 -8.17 -3.25
CA SER A 59 -14.14 -8.79 -4.55
C SER A 59 -13.41 -8.05 -5.66
N GLU A 60 -13.30 -8.71 -6.81
CA GLU A 60 -12.73 -8.09 -8.01
C GLU A 60 -13.55 -6.87 -8.45
N GLU A 61 -14.87 -6.94 -8.33
CA GLU A 61 -15.75 -5.82 -8.68
C GLU A 61 -15.50 -4.61 -7.77
N GLU A 62 -15.34 -4.84 -6.47
CA GLU A 62 -15.01 -3.77 -5.53
C GLU A 62 -13.64 -3.16 -5.82
N TRP A 63 -12.67 -3.98 -6.23
CA TRP A 63 -11.35 -3.49 -6.62
C TRP A 63 -11.44 -2.57 -7.82
N ARG A 64 -12.14 -3.00 -8.88
CA ARG A 64 -12.30 -2.19 -10.09
C ARG A 64 -13.02 -0.87 -9.80
N SER A 65 -14.08 -0.93 -9.00
CA SER A 65 -14.80 0.26 -8.57
C SER A 65 -13.88 1.21 -7.81
N CYS A 66 -13.08 0.69 -6.89
CA CYS A 66 -12.12 1.49 -6.14
C CYS A 66 -11.10 2.15 -7.06
N MET A 67 -10.54 1.41 -8.03
CA MET A 67 -9.58 1.95 -9.00
C MET A 67 -10.15 3.11 -9.81
N GLN A 68 -11.41 2.99 -10.22
CA GLN A 68 -12.06 4.00 -11.05
C GLN A 68 -12.45 5.26 -10.26
N GLU A 69 -12.89 5.07 -9.03
CA GLU A 69 -13.49 6.13 -8.20
C GLU A 69 -12.50 6.79 -7.25
N ILE A 70 -11.32 6.24 -7.08
CA ILE A 70 -10.37 6.73 -6.09
C ILE A 70 -9.96 8.18 -6.39
N THR A 71 -10.03 9.02 -5.37
CA THR A 71 -9.53 10.39 -5.42
C THR A 71 -8.42 10.53 -4.39
N ILE A 72 -7.41 11.35 -4.71
CA ILE A 72 -6.28 11.54 -3.83
C ILE A 72 -6.72 12.31 -2.59
N GLN A 73 -6.50 11.72 -1.42
CA GLN A 73 -6.79 12.31 -0.12
C GLN A 73 -5.46 12.59 0.58
N GLY A 74 -5.23 13.84 0.98
CA GLY A 74 -4.02 14.21 1.70
C GLY A 74 -3.27 15.35 1.04
N ARG A 75 -2.06 15.09 0.50
CA ARG A 75 -1.13 16.04 -0.13
C ARG A 75 -0.29 16.86 0.87
N GLY A 76 -0.20 16.38 2.12
CA GLY A 76 0.70 16.95 3.12
C GLY A 76 2.11 16.37 3.04
N GLY A 77 2.83 16.41 4.15
CA GLY A 77 4.13 15.76 4.29
C GLY A 77 4.02 14.25 4.29
N THR A 78 5.15 13.56 4.41
CA THR A 78 5.18 12.09 4.38
C THR A 78 5.67 11.52 5.70
N ASP A 79 4.86 10.63 6.28
CA ASP A 79 5.24 9.82 7.42
C ASP A 79 4.62 8.43 7.22
N PHE A 80 5.45 7.40 7.18
CA PHE A 80 4.95 6.03 6.96
C PHE A 80 4.43 5.38 8.23
N ARG A 81 4.83 5.87 9.39
CA ARG A 81 4.49 5.25 10.69
C ARG A 81 2.98 5.15 10.96
N PRO A 82 2.13 6.11 10.58
CA PRO A 82 0.68 5.98 10.83
C PRO A 82 0.04 4.76 10.22
N VAL A 83 0.52 4.27 9.07
CA VAL A 83 0.00 3.04 8.46
C VAL A 83 0.28 1.84 9.37
N PHE A 84 1.49 1.75 9.93
CA PHE A 84 1.87 0.67 10.83
C PHE A 84 1.06 0.72 12.13
N GLU A 85 0.80 1.93 12.64
CA GLU A 85 -0.05 2.11 13.81
C GLU A 85 -1.50 1.75 13.52
N PHE A 86 -2.01 2.09 12.34
CA PHE A 86 -3.34 1.70 11.88
C PHE A 86 -3.47 0.17 11.87
N ILE A 87 -2.48 -0.52 11.30
CA ILE A 87 -2.45 -2.00 11.26
C ILE A 87 -2.44 -2.55 12.68
N ARG A 88 -1.62 -2.00 13.57
CA ARG A 88 -1.55 -2.44 14.96
C ARG A 88 -2.92 -2.34 15.64
N LYS A 89 -3.61 -1.24 15.45
CA LYS A 89 -4.94 -1.01 16.02
C LYS A 89 -5.99 -1.96 15.44
N GLU A 90 -5.93 -2.21 14.13
CA GLU A 90 -6.86 -3.14 13.48
C GLU A 90 -6.62 -4.58 13.95
N LYS A 91 -5.39 -4.96 14.20
CA LYS A 91 -5.06 -6.26 14.81
C LYS A 91 -5.59 -6.35 16.24
N ALA A 92 -5.44 -5.30 17.04
CA ALA A 92 -5.92 -5.26 18.41
C ALA A 92 -7.45 -5.39 18.48
N LYS A 93 -8.16 -4.85 17.49
CA LYS A 93 -9.63 -4.97 17.37
C LYS A 93 -10.05 -6.28 16.71
N ARG A 94 -9.11 -7.16 16.38
CA ARG A 94 -9.32 -8.44 15.70
C ARG A 94 -9.96 -8.30 14.31
N LYS A 95 -9.79 -7.14 13.66
CA LYS A 95 -10.23 -6.91 12.27
C LYS A 95 -9.19 -7.39 11.26
N LEU A 96 -7.92 -7.42 11.65
CA LEU A 96 -6.83 -8.05 10.91
C LEU A 96 -6.30 -9.22 11.72
N ARG A 97 -6.64 -10.44 11.30
CA ARG A 97 -6.28 -11.67 12.04
C ARG A 97 -5.19 -12.47 11.37
N ASN A 98 -5.02 -12.31 10.07
CA ASN A 98 -4.08 -13.12 9.28
C ASN A 98 -3.46 -12.27 8.18
N LEU A 99 -2.84 -11.16 8.60
CA LEU A 99 -2.19 -10.24 7.68
C LEU A 99 -0.92 -10.88 7.11
N LYS A 100 -0.87 -11.01 5.78
CA LYS A 100 0.28 -11.58 5.09
C LYS A 100 1.32 -10.54 4.75
N ALA A 101 0.90 -9.39 4.22
CA ALA A 101 1.84 -8.39 3.75
C ALA A 101 1.25 -6.99 3.72
N LEU A 102 2.15 -6.02 3.78
CA LEU A 102 1.89 -4.62 3.49
C LEU A 102 2.69 -4.26 2.24
N ILE A 103 2.00 -3.72 1.25
CA ILE A 103 2.63 -3.15 0.04
C ILE A 103 2.45 -1.64 0.13
N TYR A 104 3.54 -0.90 0.18
CA TYR A 104 3.52 0.55 0.39
C TYR A 104 4.07 1.25 -0.85
N PHE A 105 3.23 1.98 -1.57
CA PHE A 105 3.60 2.75 -2.74
C PHE A 105 4.03 4.15 -2.34
N THR A 106 5.28 4.54 -2.67
CA THR A 106 5.89 5.81 -2.23
C THR A 106 7.06 6.21 -3.11
N ASP A 107 7.51 7.46 -2.99
CA ASP A 107 8.79 7.91 -3.54
C ASP A 107 9.94 7.70 -2.54
N GLY A 108 9.65 7.21 -1.33
CA GLY A 108 10.66 6.86 -0.34
C GLY A 108 11.12 7.99 0.57
N ASP A 109 10.64 9.19 0.36
CA ASP A 109 11.04 10.35 1.17
C ASP A 109 10.05 10.52 2.35
N GLY A 110 10.34 9.86 3.46
CA GLY A 110 9.50 9.90 4.63
C GLY A 110 10.15 9.25 5.85
N ILE A 111 9.38 9.13 6.93
CA ILE A 111 9.86 8.58 8.19
C ILE A 111 9.44 7.12 8.29
N TYR A 112 10.43 6.23 8.37
CA TYR A 112 10.22 4.80 8.47
C TYR A 112 10.10 4.35 9.93
N PRO A 113 9.33 3.29 10.23
CA PRO A 113 9.34 2.70 11.56
C PRO A 113 10.70 2.04 11.85
N ARG A 114 11.07 2.00 13.12
CA ARG A 114 12.38 1.44 13.52
C ARG A 114 12.41 -0.07 13.54
N GLU A 115 11.30 -0.70 13.93
CA GLU A 115 11.25 -2.13 14.14
C GLU A 115 10.46 -2.84 13.05
N LYS A 116 10.92 -4.02 12.67
CA LYS A 116 10.20 -4.86 11.73
C LYS A 116 8.93 -5.42 12.38
N PRO A 117 7.76 -5.23 11.76
CA PRO A 117 6.54 -5.92 12.17
C PRO A 117 6.61 -7.43 11.87
N ASP A 118 5.60 -8.16 12.33
CA ASP A 118 5.52 -9.61 12.15
C ASP A 118 4.90 -10.05 10.81
N TYR A 119 4.71 -9.13 9.88
CA TYR A 119 4.24 -9.41 8.52
C TYR A 119 5.26 -8.90 7.51
N GLU A 120 5.18 -9.40 6.28
CA GLU A 120 6.10 -8.99 5.21
C GLU A 120 5.75 -7.59 4.70
N ILE A 121 6.78 -6.81 4.33
CA ILE A 121 6.61 -5.43 3.88
C ILE A 121 7.42 -5.21 2.61
N ALA A 122 6.77 -4.63 1.60
CA ALA A 122 7.42 -4.19 0.38
C ALA A 122 7.13 -2.71 0.15
N PHE A 123 8.18 -1.92 -0.01
CA PHE A 123 8.06 -0.54 -0.48
C PHE A 123 8.23 -0.54 -1.99
N VAL A 124 7.25 0.03 -2.70
CA VAL A 124 7.17 0.00 -4.15
C VAL A 124 7.34 1.41 -4.70
N PHE A 125 8.24 1.54 -5.66
CA PHE A 125 8.61 2.82 -6.28
C PHE A 125 8.24 2.81 -7.76
N VAL A 126 7.86 3.97 -8.29
CA VAL A 126 7.59 4.13 -9.73
C VAL A 126 8.88 4.01 -10.54
N LYS A 127 9.96 4.58 -9.99
CA LYS A 127 11.26 4.56 -10.63
C LYS A 127 12.34 4.47 -9.56
N LYS A 128 13.54 4.05 -9.97
CA LYS A 128 14.70 3.99 -9.09
C LYS A 128 15.07 5.40 -8.65
N THR A 129 15.22 5.63 -7.35
CA THR A 129 15.58 6.90 -6.75
C THR A 129 16.64 6.70 -5.67
N GLU A 130 17.33 7.80 -5.30
CA GLU A 130 18.28 7.78 -4.17
C GLU A 130 17.58 7.51 -2.84
N ASN A 131 16.31 7.87 -2.72
CA ASN A 131 15.54 7.65 -1.50
C ASN A 131 15.37 6.18 -1.15
N MET A 132 15.56 5.27 -2.11
CA MET A 132 15.50 3.83 -1.86
C MET A 132 16.53 3.37 -0.82
N ARG A 133 17.62 4.12 -0.63
CA ARG A 133 18.66 3.81 0.37
C ARG A 133 18.13 3.91 1.81
N PHE A 134 17.06 4.67 2.03
CA PHE A 134 16.48 4.87 3.36
C PHE A 134 15.53 3.77 3.77
N VAL A 135 15.12 2.91 2.83
CA VAL A 135 14.25 1.78 3.14
C VAL A 135 14.94 0.84 4.12
N PRO A 136 14.30 0.45 5.22
CA PRO A 136 14.91 -0.46 6.19
C PRO A 136 15.34 -1.79 5.56
N ASN A 137 16.41 -2.37 6.09
CA ASN A 137 16.94 -3.65 5.58
C ASN A 137 15.94 -4.80 5.69
N TRP A 138 14.99 -4.71 6.61
CA TRP A 138 13.99 -5.74 6.83
C TRP A 138 12.82 -5.69 5.84
N ALA A 139 12.77 -4.69 4.97
CA ALA A 139 11.70 -4.54 3.97
C ALA A 139 12.23 -4.83 2.56
N TYR A 140 11.34 -5.31 1.71
CA TYR A 140 11.64 -5.46 0.28
C TYR A 140 11.53 -4.11 -0.42
N LYS A 141 12.35 -3.90 -1.45
CA LYS A 141 12.31 -2.73 -2.33
C LYS A 141 12.00 -3.20 -3.74
N LEU A 142 10.93 -2.68 -4.31
CA LEU A 142 10.48 -3.05 -5.65
C LEU A 142 10.30 -1.79 -6.48
N VAL A 143 10.63 -1.87 -7.76
CA VAL A 143 10.39 -0.79 -8.72
C VAL A 143 9.42 -1.29 -9.76
N ILE A 144 8.34 -0.53 -9.99
CA ILE A 144 7.37 -0.82 -11.04
C ILE A 144 8.00 -0.38 -12.35
N GLY A 145 8.76 -0.96 -13.04
CA GLY A 145 9.52 -0.51 -14.18
C GLY A 145 8.86 0.56 -15.06
N GLU A 146 9.68 1.47 -15.58
CA GLU A 146 9.24 2.37 -16.62
C GLU A 146 9.12 1.53 -17.91
N ARG A 147 7.91 1.52 -18.48
CA ARG A 147 7.73 0.95 -19.80
C ARG A 147 8.12 1.99 -20.82
N THR A 148 9.23 1.78 -21.44
CA THR A 148 9.60 2.56 -22.63
C THR A 148 8.75 2.15 -23.82
#